data_785a2ead14567e60d449a6bf801c780a
#
_entry.id   785a2ead14567e60d449a6bf801c780a
#
_cell.length_a   1.000
_cell.length_b   1.000
_cell.length_c   1.000
_cell.angle_alpha   90.00
_cell.angle_beta   90.00
_cell.angle_gamma   90.00
#
_symmetry.space_group_name_H-M   'P 1'
#
loop_
_entity.id
_entity.type
_entity.pdbx_description
1 polymer ?
#
loop_
_entity_poly.entity_id
_entity_poly.type
_entity_poly.pdbx_seq_one_letter_code
_entity_poly.pdbx_strand_id
1 'polypeptide(L)'
;MMKRNLFNRDSLAQDISAGLVLGIQSIPSGMANGLLAMVNPIYGLYGYMVGVLTGAFATSSVFMSVQGTSAMALVIASVPEVVQGGYPNTALFALAFLTGGCMLAAGLLNLGTLLRYVPNSVMTGFINAVAILIILGQLNDFTGTASSGSNRLMRTLDLLQRSDQFHIPTLLVGSLTIILILTLERTALKSLGMVAALAVASLATPLIGSGSIALVRDIAVIPESLPWPVLPAFAEFPALILPALSLTFVGLMQGAGISQSVPNPDGRYPNPSGDFTGQGVANLFSGLFQGTAVGGSMSGTAIVTSAGAQSRLANLTAGVVIALAILLFSRYVGLIAMPALAGLLIVVGFRTLKPTQVAMVWKTGLTQEAVMGLTFVACLLVPLQYAVLLGVALAVLLYVIRQSNRITVKAWDVQPGRFPVEGKPPLAVPSAKITVLIPYGSLFYASAPLFKEQLPAVSPDTRHAVVILGLRDEDDVGSTFLQVVAGYAKALRRRESRLMLVGLAPGVIRQLERTGIVQDIGRENLFGATEEIGQALMRAMSAAESWIAERRDAGLKVGSDAVTG
;
A
#
# COMPACT_ATOMS: atom_id res chain seq x y z
N MET A 1 -18.16 -12.24 -20.49
CA MET A 1 -17.02 -11.86 -21.35
C MET A 1 -17.35 -10.53 -21.99
N MET A 2 -16.87 -9.39 -21.42
CA MET A 2 -17.03 -8.07 -22.04
C MET A 2 -16.24 -8.02 -23.34
N LYS A 3 -16.87 -7.60 -24.44
CA LYS A 3 -16.16 -7.28 -25.69
C LYS A 3 -15.11 -6.21 -25.36
N ARG A 4 -13.84 -6.61 -25.29
CA ARG A 4 -12.70 -5.69 -25.16
C ARG A 4 -12.63 -4.91 -26.47
N ASN A 5 -13.13 -3.69 -26.51
CA ASN A 5 -12.94 -2.78 -27.64
C ASN A 5 -11.45 -2.40 -27.68
N LEU A 6 -10.65 -3.22 -28.36
CA LEU A 6 -9.23 -2.98 -28.61
C LEU A 6 -9.04 -1.78 -29.54
N PHE A 7 -10.01 -1.51 -30.40
CA PHE A 7 -9.96 -0.49 -31.44
C PHE A 7 -11.26 0.29 -31.47
N ASN A 8 -11.15 1.59 -31.44
CA ASN A 8 -12.23 2.49 -31.85
C ASN A 8 -11.78 3.21 -33.15
N ARG A 9 -12.50 3.03 -34.24
CA ARG A 9 -12.13 3.62 -35.55
C ARG A 9 -12.16 5.13 -35.54
N ASP A 10 -13.03 5.73 -34.73
CA ASP A 10 -13.22 7.17 -34.67
C ASP A 10 -12.09 7.88 -33.87
N SER A 11 -11.36 7.15 -33.01
CA SER A 11 -10.26 7.68 -32.22
C SER A 11 -8.86 7.23 -32.66
N LEU A 12 -8.79 6.53 -33.84
CA LEU A 12 -7.52 5.93 -34.29
C LEU A 12 -6.36 6.92 -34.35
N ALA A 13 -6.59 8.11 -34.92
CA ALA A 13 -5.55 9.13 -35.03
C ALA A 13 -5.10 9.67 -33.65
N GLN A 14 -6.04 9.82 -32.72
CA GLN A 14 -5.75 10.27 -31.36
C GLN A 14 -4.95 9.22 -30.60
N ASP A 15 -5.34 7.93 -30.69
CA ASP A 15 -4.65 6.83 -30.04
C ASP A 15 -3.23 6.64 -30.58
N ILE A 16 -3.03 6.73 -31.92
CA ILE A 16 -1.70 6.68 -32.52
C ILE A 16 -0.86 7.86 -32.06
N SER A 17 -1.42 9.08 -32.06
CA SER A 17 -0.69 10.27 -31.58
C SER A 17 -0.29 10.14 -30.13
N ALA A 18 -1.21 9.71 -29.25
CA ALA A 18 -0.92 9.51 -27.84
C ALA A 18 0.14 8.41 -27.61
N GLY A 19 0.05 7.32 -28.40
CA GLY A 19 1.03 6.25 -28.36
C GLY A 19 2.42 6.66 -28.87
N LEU A 20 2.50 7.49 -29.91
CA LEU A 20 3.77 8.07 -30.37
C LEU A 20 4.43 8.90 -29.26
N VAL A 21 3.67 9.79 -28.61
CA VAL A 21 4.19 10.63 -27.52
C VAL A 21 4.70 9.75 -26.37
N LEU A 22 3.92 8.77 -25.91
CA LEU A 22 4.33 7.84 -24.86
C LEU A 22 5.56 7.03 -25.27
N GLY A 23 5.56 6.46 -26.49
CA GLY A 23 6.65 5.62 -26.99
C GLY A 23 7.97 6.36 -27.05
N ILE A 24 7.99 7.55 -27.65
CA ILE A 24 9.20 8.38 -27.76
C ILE A 24 9.73 8.77 -26.36
N GLN A 25 8.84 9.17 -25.45
CA GLN A 25 9.24 9.54 -24.07
C GLN A 25 9.67 8.34 -23.24
N SER A 26 9.18 7.14 -23.57
CA SER A 26 9.56 5.91 -22.88
C SER A 26 10.99 5.47 -23.17
N ILE A 27 11.59 5.89 -24.29
CA ILE A 27 12.96 5.51 -24.65
C ILE A 27 13.98 5.98 -23.61
N PRO A 28 14.12 7.29 -23.33
CA PRO A 28 15.05 7.75 -22.31
C PRO A 28 14.67 7.26 -20.91
N SER A 29 13.38 7.17 -20.60
CA SER A 29 12.92 6.73 -19.28
C SER A 29 13.22 5.26 -19.01
N GLY A 30 13.06 4.39 -20.02
CA GLY A 30 13.38 2.97 -19.92
C GLY A 30 14.87 2.74 -19.69
N MET A 31 15.72 3.45 -20.43
CA MET A 31 17.17 3.41 -20.25
C MET A 31 17.61 3.92 -18.89
N ALA A 32 17.07 5.05 -18.49
CA ALA A 32 17.36 5.66 -17.19
C ALA A 32 16.98 4.73 -16.03
N ASN A 33 15.84 4.01 -16.14
CA ASN A 33 15.44 3.02 -15.13
C ASN A 33 16.33 1.77 -15.16
N GLY A 34 16.85 1.35 -16.32
CA GLY A 34 17.88 0.29 -16.42
C GLY A 34 19.16 0.69 -15.69
N LEU A 35 19.64 1.90 -15.89
CA LEU A 35 20.81 2.44 -15.17
C LEU A 35 20.55 2.56 -13.67
N LEU A 36 19.38 3.06 -13.27
CA LEU A 36 18.99 3.17 -11.86
C LEU A 36 18.92 1.79 -11.18
N ALA A 37 18.55 0.76 -11.94
CA ALA A 37 18.57 -0.64 -11.52
C ALA A 37 19.98 -1.25 -11.48
N MET A 38 21.02 -0.53 -11.91
CA MET A 38 22.41 -0.98 -12.02
C MET A 38 22.59 -2.15 -13.00
N VAL A 39 21.77 -2.19 -14.05
CA VAL A 39 21.84 -3.20 -15.12
C VAL A 39 22.04 -2.52 -16.48
N ASN A 40 22.31 -3.33 -17.52
CA ASN A 40 22.40 -2.77 -18.87
C ASN A 40 21.11 -2.00 -19.21
N PRO A 41 21.21 -0.71 -19.64
CA PRO A 41 20.06 0.14 -19.96
C PRO A 41 19.07 -0.47 -20.94
N ILE A 42 19.54 -1.31 -21.86
CA ILE A 42 18.70 -1.98 -22.85
C ILE A 42 17.65 -2.89 -22.21
N TYR A 43 17.96 -3.56 -21.10
CA TYR A 43 16.99 -4.41 -20.40
C TYR A 43 15.84 -3.62 -19.78
N GLY A 44 16.13 -2.37 -19.36
CA GLY A 44 15.08 -1.42 -18.97
C GLY A 44 14.16 -1.09 -20.16
N LEU A 45 14.75 -0.84 -21.33
CA LEU A 45 13.99 -0.54 -22.54
C LEU A 45 13.20 -1.74 -23.06
N TYR A 46 13.75 -2.97 -22.99
CA TYR A 46 13.03 -4.21 -23.28
C TYR A 46 11.83 -4.40 -22.34
N GLY A 47 12.01 -4.16 -21.04
CA GLY A 47 10.94 -4.19 -20.06
C GLY A 47 9.82 -3.20 -20.41
N TYR A 48 10.15 -1.97 -20.81
CA TYR A 48 9.17 -0.98 -21.27
C TYR A 48 8.41 -1.45 -22.49
N MET A 49 9.10 -1.92 -23.53
CA MET A 49 8.50 -2.42 -24.76
C MET A 49 7.54 -3.57 -24.50
N VAL A 50 8.03 -4.61 -23.84
CA VAL A 50 7.25 -5.84 -23.59
C VAL A 50 6.12 -5.56 -22.59
N GLY A 51 6.40 -4.80 -21.54
CA GLY A 51 5.44 -4.46 -20.51
C GLY A 51 4.24 -3.67 -21.04
N VAL A 52 4.49 -2.63 -21.86
CA VAL A 52 3.42 -1.82 -22.46
C VAL A 52 2.59 -2.65 -23.45
N LEU A 53 3.23 -3.45 -24.30
CA LEU A 53 2.53 -4.31 -25.27
C LEU A 53 1.66 -5.36 -24.55
N THR A 54 2.23 -6.13 -23.66
CA THR A 54 1.50 -7.22 -22.98
C THR A 54 0.49 -6.69 -21.96
N GLY A 55 0.85 -5.62 -21.24
CA GLY A 55 -0.05 -4.94 -20.32
C GLY A 55 -1.31 -4.38 -21.00
N ALA A 56 -1.16 -3.82 -22.21
CA ALA A 56 -2.30 -3.34 -22.99
C ALA A 56 -3.34 -4.43 -23.28
N PHE A 57 -2.94 -5.68 -23.46
CA PHE A 57 -3.86 -6.79 -23.66
C PHE A 57 -4.40 -7.36 -22.35
N ALA A 58 -3.60 -7.40 -21.30
CA ALA A 58 -3.86 -8.21 -20.11
C ALA A 58 -4.52 -7.44 -18.96
N THR A 59 -4.28 -6.12 -18.81
CA THR A 59 -4.88 -5.32 -17.73
C THR A 59 -6.38 -5.09 -17.89
N SER A 60 -7.09 -4.85 -16.79
CA SER A 60 -8.50 -4.40 -16.82
C SER A 60 -8.59 -2.91 -17.17
N SER A 61 -7.60 -2.13 -16.79
CA SER A 61 -7.47 -0.72 -17.18
C SER A 61 -7.13 -0.57 -18.66
N VAL A 62 -7.84 0.35 -19.34
CA VAL A 62 -7.60 0.69 -20.75
C VAL A 62 -6.35 1.53 -20.92
N PHE A 63 -6.12 2.45 -19.99
CA PHE A 63 -5.08 3.46 -20.10
C PHE A 63 -3.80 3.15 -19.29
N MET A 64 -3.82 2.15 -18.42
CA MET A 64 -2.64 1.81 -17.63
C MET A 64 -1.47 1.44 -18.52
N SER A 65 -0.40 2.22 -18.43
CA SER A 65 0.88 1.88 -19.05
C SER A 65 1.69 1.04 -18.08
N VAL A 66 1.91 -0.24 -18.45
CA VAL A 66 2.73 -1.16 -17.65
C VAL A 66 4.18 -1.01 -18.09
N GLN A 67 5.01 -0.38 -17.25
CA GLN A 67 6.39 -0.01 -17.57
C GLN A 67 7.30 -0.23 -16.35
N GLY A 68 8.61 -0.23 -16.56
CA GLY A 68 9.56 -0.13 -15.46
C GLY A 68 9.37 1.19 -14.71
N THR A 69 9.35 1.13 -13.38
CA THR A 69 9.25 2.34 -12.56
C THR A 69 10.54 2.55 -11.77
N SER A 70 10.86 3.79 -11.46
CA SER A 70 12.08 4.09 -10.70
C SER A 70 12.08 3.44 -9.31
N ALA A 71 10.91 3.25 -8.69
CA ALA A 71 10.80 2.51 -7.44
C ALA A 71 11.19 1.04 -7.59
N MET A 72 10.70 0.37 -8.65
CA MET A 72 11.06 -1.01 -8.95
C MET A 72 12.54 -1.13 -9.34
N ALA A 73 13.07 -0.17 -10.11
CA ALA A 73 14.48 -0.11 -10.46
C ALA A 73 15.40 -0.03 -9.21
N LEU A 74 14.98 0.74 -8.20
CA LEU A 74 15.70 0.83 -6.93
C LEU A 74 15.68 -0.49 -6.13
N VAL A 75 14.56 -1.22 -6.16
CA VAL A 75 14.48 -2.55 -5.55
C VAL A 75 15.43 -3.51 -6.27
N ILE A 76 15.40 -3.53 -7.61
CA ILE A 76 16.32 -4.37 -8.42
C ILE A 76 17.78 -4.05 -8.07
N ALA A 77 18.15 -2.77 -8.00
CA ALA A 77 19.50 -2.33 -7.64
C ALA A 77 19.96 -2.75 -6.23
N SER A 78 19.04 -3.17 -5.37
CA SER A 78 19.35 -3.67 -4.02
C SER A 78 19.46 -5.19 -3.94
N VAL A 79 19.31 -5.91 -5.06
CA VAL A 79 19.37 -7.39 -5.14
C VAL A 79 20.78 -7.82 -5.48
N PRO A 80 21.55 -8.42 -4.53
CA PRO A 80 22.96 -8.77 -4.76
C PRO A 80 23.15 -9.74 -5.93
N GLU A 81 22.23 -10.69 -6.11
CA GLU A 81 22.28 -11.70 -7.18
C GLU A 81 22.19 -11.05 -8.56
N VAL A 82 21.50 -9.92 -8.68
CA VAL A 82 21.39 -9.17 -9.95
C VAL A 82 22.61 -8.29 -10.19
N VAL A 83 23.14 -7.65 -9.12
CA VAL A 83 24.21 -6.63 -9.27
C VAL A 83 25.61 -7.23 -9.18
N GLN A 84 25.82 -8.26 -8.36
CA GLN A 84 27.12 -8.84 -8.03
C GLN A 84 27.26 -10.32 -8.43
N GLY A 85 26.19 -10.96 -8.90
CA GLY A 85 26.18 -12.36 -9.30
C GLY A 85 27.10 -12.65 -10.51
N GLY A 86 27.56 -13.89 -10.63
CA GLY A 86 28.40 -14.31 -11.73
C GLY A 86 27.74 -14.27 -13.12
N TYR A 87 26.41 -14.32 -13.14
CA TYR A 87 25.55 -14.20 -14.32
C TYR A 87 24.39 -13.20 -14.03
N PRO A 88 24.67 -11.91 -13.89
CA PRO A 88 23.70 -10.91 -13.42
C PRO A 88 22.44 -10.80 -14.31
N ASN A 89 22.58 -11.08 -15.61
CA ASN A 89 21.45 -10.98 -16.53
C ASN A 89 20.41 -12.09 -16.31
N THR A 90 20.84 -13.32 -16.01
CA THR A 90 19.93 -14.46 -15.77
C THR A 90 19.14 -14.27 -14.50
N ALA A 91 19.76 -13.78 -13.43
CA ALA A 91 19.10 -13.41 -12.19
C ALA A 91 18.06 -12.29 -12.39
N LEU A 92 18.38 -11.27 -13.20
CA LEU A 92 17.46 -10.20 -13.54
C LEU A 92 16.19 -10.72 -14.22
N PHE A 93 16.35 -11.58 -15.22
CA PHE A 93 15.22 -12.12 -15.99
C PHE A 93 14.39 -13.09 -15.13
N ALA A 94 15.06 -13.91 -14.30
CA ALA A 94 14.42 -14.78 -13.33
C ALA A 94 13.62 -13.97 -12.29
N LEU A 95 14.17 -12.85 -11.81
CA LEU A 95 13.49 -11.95 -10.88
C LEU A 95 12.23 -11.32 -11.50
N ALA A 96 12.31 -10.84 -12.74
CA ALA A 96 11.15 -10.29 -13.45
C ALA A 96 10.07 -11.36 -13.65
N PHE A 97 10.47 -12.57 -14.08
CA PHE A 97 9.55 -13.69 -14.27
C PHE A 97 8.88 -14.12 -12.96
N LEU A 98 9.64 -14.28 -11.89
CA LEU A 98 9.12 -14.65 -10.57
C LEU A 98 8.17 -13.57 -10.01
N THR A 99 8.52 -12.29 -10.19
CA THR A 99 7.63 -11.16 -9.87
C THR A 99 6.31 -11.28 -10.63
N GLY A 100 6.37 -11.66 -11.91
CA GLY A 100 5.18 -11.92 -12.73
C GLY A 100 4.30 -13.03 -12.16
N GLY A 101 4.90 -14.14 -11.72
CA GLY A 101 4.20 -15.23 -11.05
C GLY A 101 3.50 -14.79 -9.76
N CYS A 102 4.21 -14.01 -8.92
CA CYS A 102 3.66 -13.48 -7.68
C CYS A 102 2.50 -12.49 -7.94
N MET A 103 2.64 -11.57 -8.90
CA MET A 103 1.57 -10.63 -9.28
C MET A 103 0.35 -11.35 -9.86
N LEU A 104 0.59 -12.35 -10.70
CA LEU A 104 -0.47 -13.17 -11.29
C LEU A 104 -1.24 -13.92 -10.20
N ALA A 105 -0.54 -14.56 -9.28
CA ALA A 105 -1.14 -15.22 -8.13
C ALA A 105 -1.96 -14.23 -7.29
N ALA A 106 -1.42 -13.05 -6.98
CA ALA A 106 -2.12 -12.00 -6.25
C ALA A 106 -3.41 -11.55 -6.97
N GLY A 107 -3.37 -11.40 -8.29
CA GLY A 107 -4.54 -11.05 -9.10
C GLY A 107 -5.62 -12.13 -9.09
N LEU A 108 -5.23 -13.40 -9.31
CA LEU A 108 -6.15 -14.54 -9.33
C LEU A 108 -6.78 -14.83 -7.96
N LEU A 109 -6.03 -14.62 -6.87
CA LEU A 109 -6.50 -14.73 -5.49
C LEU A 109 -7.30 -13.51 -5.03
N ASN A 110 -7.57 -12.52 -5.92
CA ASN A 110 -8.28 -11.29 -5.61
C ASN A 110 -7.65 -10.46 -4.47
N LEU A 111 -6.33 -10.51 -4.31
CA LEU A 111 -5.61 -9.77 -3.27
C LEU A 111 -5.58 -8.24 -3.50
N GLY A 112 -6.14 -7.76 -4.61
CA GLY A 112 -6.32 -6.32 -4.86
C GLY A 112 -7.08 -5.60 -3.74
N THR A 113 -7.96 -6.30 -3.05
CA THR A 113 -8.69 -5.78 -1.90
C THR A 113 -7.83 -5.58 -0.66
N LEU A 114 -6.69 -6.29 -0.52
CA LEU A 114 -5.79 -6.16 0.62
C LEU A 114 -5.03 -4.84 0.64
N LEU A 115 -4.88 -4.18 -0.51
CA LEU A 115 -4.21 -2.88 -0.59
C LEU A 115 -4.92 -1.77 0.20
N ARG A 116 -6.23 -1.92 0.48
CA ARG A 116 -6.98 -1.01 1.35
C ARG A 116 -6.44 -0.97 2.79
N TYR A 117 -5.68 -1.99 3.20
CA TYR A 117 -5.08 -2.07 4.53
C TYR A 117 -3.71 -1.39 4.62
N VAL A 118 -3.14 -0.93 3.50
CA VAL A 118 -1.90 -0.15 3.53
C VAL A 118 -2.22 1.32 3.76
N PRO A 119 -1.82 1.89 4.90
CA PRO A 119 -2.12 3.27 5.22
C PRO A 119 -1.41 4.25 4.28
N ASN A 120 -2.07 5.37 4.00
CA ASN A 120 -1.49 6.44 3.17
C ASN A 120 -0.18 7.01 3.76
N SER A 121 0.02 6.95 5.09
CA SER A 121 1.26 7.37 5.74
C SER A 121 2.47 6.52 5.31
N VAL A 122 2.32 5.18 5.22
CA VAL A 122 3.37 4.28 4.69
C VAL A 122 3.69 4.63 3.25
N MET A 123 2.66 4.79 2.42
CA MET A 123 2.81 5.13 0.99
C MET A 123 3.50 6.47 0.80
N THR A 124 3.11 7.49 1.56
CA THR A 124 3.71 8.82 1.47
C THR A 124 5.17 8.78 1.89
N GLY A 125 5.51 8.09 2.99
CA GLY A 125 6.89 7.88 3.42
C GLY A 125 7.72 7.17 2.36
N PHE A 126 7.22 6.08 1.81
CA PHE A 126 7.87 5.28 0.77
C PHE A 126 8.12 6.08 -0.52
N ILE A 127 7.09 6.74 -1.07
CA ILE A 127 7.21 7.48 -2.34
C ILE A 127 8.23 8.62 -2.22
N ASN A 128 8.21 9.36 -1.10
CA ASN A 128 9.16 10.45 -0.90
C ASN A 128 10.59 9.94 -0.64
N ALA A 129 10.76 8.81 0.06
CA ALA A 129 12.07 8.18 0.21
C ALA A 129 12.63 7.71 -1.15
N VAL A 130 11.80 7.06 -1.98
CA VAL A 130 12.16 6.67 -3.35
C VAL A 130 12.58 7.88 -4.16
N ALA A 131 11.85 8.98 -4.08
CA ALA A 131 12.19 10.23 -4.78
C ALA A 131 13.59 10.75 -4.39
N ILE A 132 13.90 10.78 -3.10
CA ILE A 132 15.23 11.15 -2.60
C ILE A 132 16.29 10.15 -3.07
N LEU A 133 16.03 8.84 -2.97
CA LEU A 133 16.98 7.81 -3.42
C LEU A 133 17.26 7.85 -4.93
N ILE A 134 16.29 8.27 -5.76
CA ILE A 134 16.51 8.51 -7.18
C ILE A 134 17.53 9.64 -7.35
N ILE A 135 17.31 10.78 -6.68
CA ILE A 135 18.20 11.95 -6.76
C ILE A 135 19.61 11.57 -6.29
N LEU A 136 19.73 11.00 -5.09
CA LEU A 136 21.01 10.63 -4.51
C LEU A 136 21.77 9.59 -5.37
N GLY A 137 21.03 8.67 -6.00
CA GLY A 137 21.61 7.66 -6.87
C GLY A 137 22.24 8.19 -8.15
N GLN A 138 21.90 9.41 -8.56
CA GLN A 138 22.39 10.03 -9.81
C GLN A 138 23.57 10.98 -9.60
N LEU A 139 23.92 11.29 -8.35
CA LEU A 139 24.92 12.32 -8.07
C LEU A 139 26.30 11.97 -8.60
N ASN A 140 26.69 10.69 -8.62
CA ASN A 140 27.98 10.26 -9.19
C ASN A 140 28.06 10.55 -10.69
N ASP A 141 27.04 10.14 -11.45
CA ASP A 141 27.00 10.34 -12.91
C ASP A 141 26.80 11.82 -13.25
N PHE A 142 26.12 12.57 -12.39
CA PHE A 142 25.90 14.00 -12.54
C PHE A 142 27.17 14.82 -12.29
N THR A 143 27.98 14.44 -11.29
CA THR A 143 29.23 15.16 -10.95
C THR A 143 30.44 14.60 -11.67
N GLY A 144 30.35 13.40 -12.27
CA GLY A 144 31.47 12.70 -12.90
C GLY A 144 32.49 12.17 -11.89
N THR A 145 32.14 12.09 -10.60
CA THR A 145 33.05 11.68 -9.52
C THR A 145 32.56 10.39 -8.88
N ALA A 146 33.45 9.40 -8.78
CA ALA A 146 33.13 8.16 -8.10
C ALA A 146 33.09 8.36 -6.57
N SER A 147 32.09 7.82 -5.91
CA SER A 147 31.97 7.81 -4.46
C SER A 147 31.92 6.42 -3.89
N SER A 148 32.37 6.26 -2.64
CA SER A 148 32.40 5.02 -1.88
C SER A 148 31.42 5.06 -0.72
N GLY A 149 30.80 3.92 -0.38
CA GLY A 149 29.86 3.81 0.76
C GLY A 149 28.94 2.61 0.65
N SER A 150 28.48 2.13 1.79
CA SER A 150 27.61 0.95 1.89
C SER A 150 26.18 1.21 1.38
N ASN A 151 25.72 2.44 1.42
CA ASN A 151 24.41 2.85 0.92
C ASN A 151 24.47 4.21 0.20
N ARG A 152 23.40 4.59 -0.48
CA ARG A 152 23.34 5.83 -1.29
C ARG A 152 23.57 7.09 -0.45
N LEU A 153 23.12 7.10 0.80
CA LEU A 153 23.32 8.24 1.70
C LEU A 153 24.82 8.41 2.04
N MET A 154 25.51 7.33 2.39
CA MET A 154 26.96 7.34 2.67
C MET A 154 27.76 7.73 1.44
N ARG A 155 27.39 7.24 0.24
CA ARG A 155 28.01 7.65 -1.02
C ARG A 155 27.85 9.15 -1.28
N THR A 156 26.67 9.69 -0.97
CA THR A 156 26.43 11.14 -1.10
C THR A 156 27.27 11.95 -0.13
N LEU A 157 27.43 11.49 1.11
CA LEU A 157 28.30 12.16 2.08
C LEU A 157 29.77 12.13 1.66
N ASP A 158 30.27 10.98 1.18
CA ASP A 158 31.63 10.86 0.61
C ASP A 158 31.82 11.80 -0.59
N LEU A 159 30.80 11.86 -1.48
CA LEU A 159 30.83 12.74 -2.64
C LEU A 159 30.92 14.23 -2.26
N LEU A 160 30.18 14.66 -1.25
CA LEU A 160 30.22 16.03 -0.76
C LEU A 160 31.58 16.41 -0.16
N GLN A 161 32.27 15.45 0.48
CA GLN A 161 33.62 15.63 1.00
C GLN A 161 34.68 15.76 -0.11
N ARG A 162 34.38 15.24 -1.31
CA ARG A 162 35.26 15.28 -2.50
C ARG A 162 34.76 16.26 -3.55
N SER A 163 34.10 17.32 -3.15
CA SER A 163 33.54 18.32 -4.07
C SER A 163 34.59 19.03 -4.93
N ASP A 164 35.84 19.03 -4.50
CA ASP A 164 37.01 19.51 -5.25
C ASP A 164 37.35 18.63 -6.48
N GLN A 165 36.88 17.37 -6.50
CA GLN A 165 37.12 16.41 -7.59
C GLN A 165 35.99 16.42 -8.63
N PHE A 166 35.02 17.31 -8.53
CA PHE A 166 33.91 17.36 -9.48
C PHE A 166 34.39 17.66 -10.89
N HIS A 167 33.97 16.81 -11.84
CA HIS A 167 34.29 17.00 -13.24
C HIS A 167 33.39 18.05 -13.88
N ILE A 168 33.88 19.27 -14.02
CA ILE A 168 33.10 20.42 -14.46
C ILE A 168 32.37 20.19 -15.79
N PRO A 169 33.00 19.61 -16.85
CA PRO A 169 32.28 19.34 -18.10
C PRO A 169 31.07 18.41 -17.92
N THR A 170 31.18 17.37 -17.09
CA THR A 170 30.08 16.46 -16.77
C THR A 170 28.94 17.21 -16.06
N LEU A 171 29.28 18.03 -15.09
CA LEU A 171 28.33 18.84 -14.33
C LEU A 171 27.59 19.86 -15.21
N LEU A 172 28.29 20.46 -16.18
CA LEU A 172 27.70 21.39 -17.16
C LEU A 172 26.68 20.67 -18.06
N VAL A 173 26.99 19.49 -18.58
CA VAL A 173 26.04 18.71 -19.42
C VAL A 173 24.81 18.30 -18.62
N GLY A 174 24.98 17.81 -17.39
CA GLY A 174 23.87 17.44 -16.52
C GLY A 174 22.97 18.64 -16.18
N SER A 175 23.59 19.78 -15.83
CA SER A 175 22.87 21.03 -15.53
C SER A 175 22.18 21.59 -16.77
N LEU A 176 22.82 21.58 -17.93
CA LEU A 176 22.23 21.97 -19.20
C LEU A 176 20.98 21.12 -19.49
N THR A 177 21.04 19.82 -19.25
CA THR A 177 19.90 18.91 -19.43
C THR A 177 18.72 19.31 -18.55
N ILE A 178 18.96 19.58 -17.26
CA ILE A 178 17.92 20.03 -16.33
C ILE A 178 17.29 21.33 -16.82
N ILE A 179 18.09 22.32 -17.18
CA ILE A 179 17.61 23.63 -17.69
C ILE A 179 16.78 23.42 -18.96
N LEU A 180 17.27 22.63 -19.90
CA LEU A 180 16.57 22.35 -21.15
C LEU A 180 15.23 21.61 -20.91
N ILE A 181 15.17 20.65 -20.01
CA ILE A 181 13.91 19.98 -19.65
C ILE A 181 12.91 21.01 -19.13
N LEU A 182 13.31 21.83 -18.15
CA LEU A 182 12.43 22.80 -17.50
C LEU A 182 11.94 23.90 -18.46
N THR A 183 12.75 24.25 -19.46
CA THR A 183 12.40 25.28 -20.45
C THR A 183 11.59 24.71 -21.62
N LEU A 184 12.03 23.61 -22.23
CA LEU A 184 11.38 23.02 -23.41
C LEU A 184 9.99 22.47 -23.11
N GLU A 185 9.74 21.95 -21.93
CA GLU A 185 8.41 21.50 -21.54
C GLU A 185 7.38 22.62 -21.41
N ARG A 186 7.83 23.86 -21.21
CA ARG A 186 6.95 25.05 -21.22
C ARG A 186 6.61 25.51 -22.64
N THR A 187 7.23 24.94 -23.65
CA THR A 187 6.99 25.23 -25.07
C THR A 187 5.93 24.27 -25.66
N ALA A 188 5.69 24.37 -26.97
CA ALA A 188 4.80 23.45 -27.69
C ALA A 188 5.25 21.98 -27.65
N LEU A 189 6.51 21.70 -27.29
CA LEU A 189 7.05 20.35 -27.16
C LEU A 189 6.48 19.58 -25.95
N LYS A 190 6.03 20.30 -24.90
CA LYS A 190 5.46 19.65 -23.69
C LYS A 190 6.28 18.42 -23.25
N SER A 191 5.63 17.25 -23.19
CA SER A 191 6.26 15.99 -22.77
C SER A 191 7.45 15.56 -23.64
N LEU A 192 7.50 15.94 -24.92
CA LEU A 192 8.65 15.66 -25.79
C LEU A 192 9.87 16.53 -25.46
N GLY A 193 9.68 17.59 -24.68
CA GLY A 193 10.76 18.46 -24.21
C GLY A 193 11.87 17.71 -23.47
N MET A 194 11.54 16.63 -22.71
CA MET A 194 12.55 15.79 -22.07
C MET A 194 13.45 15.05 -23.08
N VAL A 195 12.85 14.53 -24.15
CA VAL A 195 13.59 13.83 -25.20
C VAL A 195 14.49 14.79 -25.97
N ALA A 196 13.95 15.95 -26.35
CA ALA A 196 14.70 17.00 -27.02
C ALA A 196 15.84 17.53 -26.15
N ALA A 197 15.61 17.76 -24.85
CA ALA A 197 16.65 18.18 -23.91
C ALA A 197 17.80 17.17 -23.83
N LEU A 198 17.47 15.87 -23.72
CA LEU A 198 18.45 14.80 -23.68
C LEU A 198 19.28 14.75 -24.97
N ALA A 199 18.63 14.86 -26.14
CA ALA A 199 19.30 14.84 -27.42
C ALA A 199 20.23 16.06 -27.58
N VAL A 200 19.73 17.28 -27.31
CA VAL A 200 20.52 18.51 -27.41
C VAL A 200 21.71 18.50 -26.46
N ALA A 201 21.52 18.12 -25.19
CA ALA A 201 22.59 18.08 -24.22
C ALA A 201 23.65 17.02 -24.60
N SER A 202 23.23 15.85 -25.11
CA SER A 202 24.16 14.81 -25.57
C SER A 202 24.93 15.23 -26.83
N LEU A 203 24.28 15.93 -27.77
CA LEU A 203 24.95 16.48 -28.94
C LEU A 203 25.93 17.63 -28.60
N ALA A 204 25.69 18.36 -27.52
CA ALA A 204 26.58 19.41 -27.04
C ALA A 204 27.83 18.86 -26.31
N THR A 205 27.85 17.58 -25.96
CA THR A 205 28.96 16.94 -25.21
C THR A 205 30.34 17.14 -25.85
N PRO A 206 30.54 16.98 -27.17
CA PRO A 206 31.85 17.20 -27.81
C PRO A 206 32.31 18.66 -27.73
N LEU A 207 31.42 19.61 -27.62
CA LEU A 207 31.74 21.04 -27.52
C LEU A 207 32.11 21.43 -26.08
N ILE A 208 31.56 20.74 -25.07
CA ILE A 208 31.75 21.07 -23.66
C ILE A 208 32.99 20.37 -23.10
N GLY A 209 33.25 19.11 -23.50
CA GLY A 209 34.37 18.34 -22.97
C GLY A 209 34.70 17.14 -23.85
N SER A 210 35.44 17.36 -24.95
CA SER A 210 35.73 16.32 -25.93
C SER A 210 36.45 15.11 -25.32
N GLY A 211 35.76 13.96 -25.32
CA GLY A 211 36.33 12.65 -24.94
C GLY A 211 36.39 12.37 -23.42
N SER A 212 36.08 13.33 -22.56
CA SER A 212 36.16 13.17 -21.10
C SER A 212 34.83 12.81 -20.43
N ILE A 213 33.70 12.90 -21.16
CA ILE A 213 32.35 12.68 -20.64
C ILE A 213 31.89 11.29 -21.05
N ALA A 214 31.49 10.46 -20.09
CA ALA A 214 31.00 9.11 -20.31
C ALA A 214 29.69 9.09 -21.11
N LEU A 215 29.63 8.22 -22.11
CA LEU A 215 28.43 7.94 -22.91
C LEU A 215 27.88 6.57 -22.53
N VAL A 216 26.60 6.31 -22.86
CA VAL A 216 25.95 5.03 -22.59
C VAL A 216 26.71 3.86 -23.23
N ARG A 217 27.23 4.03 -24.44
CA ARG A 217 28.06 2.99 -25.15
C ARG A 217 29.35 2.62 -24.41
N ASP A 218 29.88 3.50 -23.55
CA ASP A 218 31.11 3.26 -22.80
C ASP A 218 30.86 2.33 -21.60
N ILE A 219 29.59 2.22 -21.17
CA ILE A 219 29.16 1.41 -20.03
C ILE A 219 28.53 0.09 -20.48
N ALA A 220 27.78 0.11 -21.58
CA ALA A 220 26.99 -1.03 -22.02
C ALA A 220 26.94 -1.13 -23.55
N VAL A 221 27.11 -2.35 -24.06
CA VAL A 221 26.83 -2.65 -25.47
C VAL A 221 25.31 -2.67 -25.66
N ILE A 222 24.82 -1.84 -26.58
CA ILE A 222 23.41 -1.78 -26.94
C ILE A 222 23.18 -2.64 -28.20
N PRO A 223 22.47 -3.78 -28.09
CA PRO A 223 22.17 -4.62 -29.24
C PRO A 223 21.27 -3.89 -30.26
N GLU A 224 21.51 -4.13 -31.54
CA GLU A 224 20.66 -3.66 -32.65
C GLU A 224 19.53 -4.67 -32.99
N SER A 225 19.07 -5.43 -32.00
CA SER A 225 18.09 -6.50 -32.18
C SER A 225 17.03 -6.48 -31.08
N LEU A 226 15.84 -6.99 -31.43
CA LEU A 226 14.81 -7.25 -30.43
C LEU A 226 15.22 -8.43 -29.53
N PRO A 227 14.72 -8.47 -28.29
CA PRO A 227 15.06 -9.54 -27.35
C PRO A 227 14.50 -10.88 -27.83
N TRP A 228 15.33 -11.91 -27.77
CA TRP A 228 14.90 -13.30 -27.96
C TRP A 228 14.39 -13.88 -26.64
N PRO A 229 13.42 -14.80 -26.68
CA PRO A 229 12.94 -15.47 -25.48
C PRO A 229 14.05 -16.29 -24.84
N VAL A 230 14.24 -16.10 -23.54
CA VAL A 230 15.22 -16.81 -22.70
C VAL A 230 14.48 -17.45 -21.53
N LEU A 231 14.75 -18.72 -21.28
CA LEU A 231 14.16 -19.40 -20.10
C LEU A 231 14.78 -18.84 -18.82
N PRO A 232 13.96 -18.51 -17.81
CA PRO A 232 14.45 -18.05 -16.52
C PRO A 232 15.34 -19.09 -15.83
N ALA A 233 16.34 -18.63 -15.09
CA ALA A 233 17.18 -19.49 -14.27
C ALA A 233 16.41 -19.91 -13.00
N PHE A 234 15.64 -20.98 -13.07
CA PHE A 234 14.81 -21.48 -11.97
C PHE A 234 15.62 -21.80 -10.69
N ALA A 235 16.90 -22.14 -10.84
CA ALA A 235 17.79 -22.41 -9.70
C ALA A 235 17.99 -21.19 -8.78
N GLU A 236 17.81 -19.98 -9.31
CA GLU A 236 17.97 -18.73 -8.56
C GLU A 236 16.67 -18.30 -7.82
N PHE A 237 15.54 -18.93 -8.09
CA PHE A 237 14.24 -18.55 -7.50
C PHE A 237 14.24 -18.51 -5.97
N PRO A 238 14.85 -19.47 -5.22
CA PRO A 238 14.86 -19.41 -3.77
C PRO A 238 15.48 -18.13 -3.21
N ALA A 239 16.57 -17.63 -3.79
CA ALA A 239 17.23 -16.39 -3.38
C ALA A 239 16.42 -15.15 -3.80
N LEU A 240 15.68 -15.24 -4.91
CA LEU A 240 14.94 -14.12 -5.50
C LEU A 240 13.49 -13.98 -4.99
N ILE A 241 12.99 -14.91 -4.16
CA ILE A 241 11.60 -14.90 -3.68
C ILE A 241 11.27 -13.60 -2.93
N LEU A 242 12.11 -13.18 -1.98
CA LEU A 242 11.88 -11.98 -1.19
C LEU A 242 11.97 -10.69 -2.01
N PRO A 243 12.98 -10.50 -2.87
CA PRO A 243 13.00 -9.41 -3.86
C PRO A 243 11.76 -9.40 -4.78
N ALA A 244 11.33 -10.56 -5.29
CA ALA A 244 10.16 -10.67 -6.15
C ALA A 244 8.86 -10.28 -5.43
N LEU A 245 8.67 -10.68 -4.17
CA LEU A 245 7.54 -10.25 -3.36
C LEU A 245 7.55 -8.75 -3.13
N SER A 246 8.72 -8.15 -2.94
CA SER A 246 8.86 -6.69 -2.76
C SER A 246 8.54 -5.93 -4.04
N LEU A 247 9.05 -6.41 -5.19
CA LEU A 247 8.70 -5.86 -6.51
C LEU A 247 7.20 -5.99 -6.78
N THR A 248 6.62 -7.16 -6.43
CA THR A 248 5.19 -7.40 -6.52
C THR A 248 4.42 -6.37 -5.72
N PHE A 249 4.77 -6.18 -4.44
CA PHE A 249 4.11 -5.21 -3.59
C PHE A 249 4.19 -3.79 -4.16
N VAL A 250 5.40 -3.34 -4.54
CA VAL A 250 5.62 -1.99 -5.12
C VAL A 250 4.82 -1.79 -6.41
N GLY A 251 4.88 -2.74 -7.34
CA GLY A 251 4.17 -2.67 -8.62
C GLY A 251 2.65 -2.68 -8.45
N LEU A 252 2.14 -3.55 -7.55
CA LEU A 252 0.71 -3.64 -7.27
C LEU A 252 0.18 -2.38 -6.59
N MET A 253 0.95 -1.78 -5.69
CA MET A 253 0.59 -0.51 -5.04
C MET A 253 0.46 0.63 -6.05
N GLN A 254 1.42 0.75 -6.97
CA GLN A 254 1.37 1.75 -8.04
C GLN A 254 0.20 1.50 -8.99
N GLY A 255 0.00 0.25 -9.40
CA GLY A 255 -1.12 -0.16 -10.26
C GLY A 255 -2.49 0.13 -9.63
N ALA A 256 -2.66 -0.17 -8.34
CA ALA A 256 -3.90 0.13 -7.63
C ALA A 256 -4.20 1.63 -7.54
N GLY A 257 -3.16 2.46 -7.36
CA GLY A 257 -3.31 3.91 -7.41
C GLY A 257 -3.86 4.40 -8.75
N ILE A 258 -3.44 3.78 -9.85
CA ILE A 258 -3.95 4.08 -11.20
C ILE A 258 -5.40 3.59 -11.34
N SER A 259 -5.68 2.34 -10.97
CA SER A 259 -7.02 1.74 -11.06
C SER A 259 -8.08 2.57 -10.31
N GLN A 260 -7.69 3.23 -9.22
CA GLN A 260 -8.58 4.06 -8.39
C GLN A 260 -8.70 5.50 -8.88
N SER A 261 -7.76 6.00 -9.69
CA SER A 261 -7.70 7.42 -10.09
C SER A 261 -8.04 7.66 -11.56
N VAL A 262 -7.90 6.64 -12.42
CA VAL A 262 -8.09 6.79 -13.88
C VAL A 262 -9.22 5.87 -14.34
N PRO A 263 -10.42 6.40 -14.59
CA PRO A 263 -11.53 5.60 -15.10
C PRO A 263 -11.28 5.16 -16.56
N ASN A 264 -11.88 4.05 -16.93
CA ASN A 264 -11.94 3.59 -18.32
C ASN A 264 -12.84 4.51 -19.18
N PRO A 265 -12.81 4.41 -20.51
CA PRO A 265 -13.66 5.23 -21.40
C PRO A 265 -15.17 5.12 -21.12
N ASP A 266 -15.62 4.04 -20.49
CA ASP A 266 -17.02 3.84 -20.07
C ASP A 266 -17.37 4.53 -18.74
N GLY A 267 -16.43 5.31 -18.17
CA GLY A 267 -16.56 6.01 -16.89
C GLY A 267 -16.42 5.12 -15.65
N ARG A 268 -16.23 3.81 -15.81
CA ARG A 268 -16.06 2.88 -14.69
C ARG A 268 -14.60 2.74 -14.29
N TYR A 269 -14.34 2.62 -13.00
CA TYR A 269 -13.00 2.32 -12.51
C TYR A 269 -12.62 0.86 -12.80
N PRO A 270 -11.36 0.61 -13.21
CA PRO A 270 -10.86 -0.74 -13.45
C PRO A 270 -10.90 -1.61 -12.20
N ASN A 271 -10.92 -2.93 -12.40
CA ASN A 271 -10.77 -3.87 -11.28
C ASN A 271 -9.30 -4.02 -10.90
N PRO A 272 -8.87 -3.65 -9.67
CA PRO A 272 -7.48 -3.76 -9.25
C PRO A 272 -6.91 -5.17 -9.36
N SER A 273 -7.67 -6.21 -9.02
CA SER A 273 -7.21 -7.60 -9.15
C SER A 273 -7.02 -8.02 -10.61
N GLY A 274 -7.86 -7.51 -11.52
CA GLY A 274 -7.68 -7.69 -12.97
C GLY A 274 -6.43 -6.99 -13.48
N ASP A 275 -6.10 -5.81 -12.93
CA ASP A 275 -4.87 -5.09 -13.26
C ASP A 275 -3.63 -5.79 -12.68
N PHE A 276 -3.74 -6.43 -11.51
CA PHE A 276 -2.67 -7.27 -10.97
C PHE A 276 -2.37 -8.47 -11.85
N THR A 277 -3.43 -9.16 -12.31
CA THR A 277 -3.31 -10.25 -13.29
C THR A 277 -2.59 -9.76 -14.55
N GLY A 278 -2.98 -8.59 -15.08
CA GLY A 278 -2.36 -8.00 -16.26
C GLY A 278 -0.90 -7.63 -16.07
N GLN A 279 -0.54 -7.02 -14.94
CA GLN A 279 0.86 -6.73 -14.60
C GLN A 279 1.67 -8.01 -14.40
N GLY A 280 1.05 -9.06 -13.82
CA GLY A 280 1.65 -10.39 -13.69
C GLY A 280 2.02 -10.97 -15.04
N VAL A 281 1.09 -11.00 -16.00
CA VAL A 281 1.36 -11.43 -17.38
C VAL A 281 2.47 -10.60 -18.01
N ALA A 282 2.43 -9.28 -17.85
CA ALA A 282 3.44 -8.39 -18.41
C ALA A 282 4.85 -8.69 -17.85
N ASN A 283 4.98 -9.02 -16.57
CA ASN A 283 6.25 -9.39 -15.95
C ASN A 283 6.75 -10.77 -16.38
N LEU A 284 5.85 -11.75 -16.55
CA LEU A 284 6.23 -13.06 -17.10
C LEU A 284 6.84 -12.90 -18.49
N PHE A 285 6.20 -12.12 -19.35
CA PHE A 285 6.74 -11.84 -20.69
C PHE A 285 7.99 -10.95 -20.62
N SER A 286 8.07 -9.97 -19.74
CA SER A 286 9.25 -9.14 -19.57
C SER A 286 10.47 -9.99 -19.19
N GLY A 287 10.34 -10.88 -18.20
CA GLY A 287 11.41 -11.80 -17.82
C GLY A 287 11.78 -12.77 -18.94
N LEU A 288 10.78 -13.28 -19.69
CA LEU A 288 11.04 -14.18 -20.82
C LEU A 288 11.75 -13.47 -21.98
N PHE A 289 11.47 -12.19 -22.21
CA PHE A 289 12.06 -11.37 -23.28
C PHE A 289 13.10 -10.39 -22.74
N GLN A 290 13.91 -10.81 -21.78
CA GLN A 290 15.12 -10.12 -21.29
C GLN A 290 14.86 -8.70 -20.73
N GLY A 291 13.65 -8.42 -20.28
CA GLY A 291 13.29 -7.14 -19.67
C GLY A 291 13.45 -7.14 -18.15
N THR A 292 13.49 -5.94 -17.59
CA THR A 292 13.37 -5.72 -16.14
C THR A 292 11.94 -5.94 -15.66
N ALA A 293 11.75 -6.06 -14.34
CA ALA A 293 10.42 -6.08 -13.77
C ALA A 293 9.67 -4.76 -14.04
N VAL A 294 8.36 -4.88 -14.34
CA VAL A 294 7.47 -3.79 -14.75
C VAL A 294 6.22 -3.72 -13.87
N GLY A 295 5.62 -2.54 -13.80
CA GLY A 295 4.39 -2.31 -13.03
C GLY A 295 3.58 -1.16 -13.61
N GLY A 296 2.43 -0.86 -13.01
CA GLY A 296 1.60 0.27 -13.41
C GLY A 296 2.36 1.59 -13.24
N SER A 297 2.62 2.29 -14.33
CA SER A 297 3.31 3.58 -14.36
C SER A 297 2.31 4.73 -14.30
N MET A 298 2.29 5.47 -13.18
CA MET A 298 1.43 6.65 -13.03
C MET A 298 1.79 7.72 -14.08
N SER A 299 3.09 7.97 -14.30
CA SER A 299 3.56 8.95 -15.28
C SER A 299 3.22 8.53 -16.71
N GLY A 300 3.49 7.28 -17.10
CA GLY A 300 3.13 6.77 -18.42
C GLY A 300 1.63 6.84 -18.68
N THR A 301 0.83 6.47 -17.69
CA THR A 301 -0.64 6.56 -17.76
C THR A 301 -1.11 8.01 -17.89
N ALA A 302 -0.51 8.94 -17.13
CA ALA A 302 -0.84 10.35 -17.22
C ALA A 302 -0.49 10.94 -18.60
N ILE A 303 0.62 10.52 -19.23
CA ILE A 303 1.01 10.95 -20.57
C ILE A 303 -0.02 10.49 -21.60
N VAL A 304 -0.35 9.21 -21.59
CA VAL A 304 -1.30 8.63 -22.55
C VAL A 304 -2.68 9.28 -22.43
N THR A 305 -3.17 9.49 -21.21
CA THR A 305 -4.48 10.13 -20.98
C THR A 305 -4.47 11.61 -21.34
N SER A 306 -3.42 12.36 -20.99
CA SER A 306 -3.30 13.79 -21.32
C SER A 306 -3.09 14.03 -22.83
N ALA A 307 -2.52 13.06 -23.54
CA ALA A 307 -2.40 13.09 -24.98
C ALA A 307 -3.71 12.73 -25.72
N GLY A 308 -4.78 12.41 -24.98
CA GLY A 308 -6.12 12.20 -25.54
C GLY A 308 -6.41 10.76 -25.97
N ALA A 309 -5.71 9.75 -25.45
CA ALA A 309 -5.99 8.36 -25.73
C ALA A 309 -7.44 7.98 -25.38
N GLN A 310 -8.06 7.17 -26.23
CA GLN A 310 -9.41 6.69 -26.08
C GLN A 310 -9.50 5.15 -26.01
N SER A 311 -8.43 4.45 -26.37
CA SER A 311 -8.39 2.99 -26.38
C SER A 311 -7.02 2.43 -26.02
N ARG A 312 -6.94 1.10 -25.90
CA ARG A 312 -5.69 0.36 -25.66
C ARG A 312 -4.66 0.49 -26.79
N LEU A 313 -5.11 0.94 -27.97
CA LEU A 313 -4.25 1.14 -29.12
C LEU A 313 -3.13 2.13 -28.83
N ALA A 314 -3.36 3.14 -27.98
CA ALA A 314 -2.31 4.08 -27.60
C ALA A 314 -1.10 3.37 -26.93
N ASN A 315 -1.35 2.48 -25.97
CA ASN A 315 -0.28 1.69 -25.35
C ASN A 315 0.37 0.70 -26.35
N LEU A 316 -0.42 0.06 -27.22
CA LEU A 316 0.13 -0.82 -28.27
C LEU A 316 1.03 -0.05 -29.25
N THR A 317 0.61 1.13 -29.68
CA THR A 317 1.42 2.02 -30.53
C THR A 317 2.72 2.41 -29.83
N ALA A 318 2.67 2.74 -28.53
CA ALA A 318 3.86 3.07 -27.77
C ALA A 318 4.87 1.92 -27.73
N GLY A 319 4.41 0.69 -27.52
CA GLY A 319 5.28 -0.49 -27.53
C GLY A 319 5.92 -0.74 -28.90
N VAL A 320 5.16 -0.54 -30.00
CA VAL A 320 5.70 -0.63 -31.37
C VAL A 320 6.74 0.47 -31.62
N VAL A 321 6.49 1.69 -31.17
CA VAL A 321 7.45 2.82 -31.29
C VAL A 321 8.76 2.49 -30.57
N ILE A 322 8.69 1.92 -29.37
CA ILE A 322 9.88 1.50 -28.63
C ILE A 322 10.62 0.39 -29.38
N ALA A 323 9.90 -0.60 -29.93
CA ALA A 323 10.50 -1.66 -30.75
C ALA A 323 11.23 -1.12 -31.97
N LEU A 324 10.58 -0.19 -32.70
CA LEU A 324 11.21 0.47 -33.85
C LEU A 324 12.41 1.32 -33.45
N ALA A 325 12.35 1.98 -32.30
CA ALA A 325 13.48 2.75 -31.79
C ALA A 325 14.69 1.85 -31.46
N ILE A 326 14.47 0.67 -30.90
CA ILE A 326 15.53 -0.31 -30.67
C ILE A 326 16.15 -0.78 -31.99
N LEU A 327 15.34 -1.08 -32.98
CA LEU A 327 15.84 -1.58 -34.27
C LEU A 327 16.55 -0.53 -35.12
N LEU A 328 16.04 0.70 -35.12
CA LEU A 328 16.49 1.73 -36.06
C LEU A 328 17.47 2.74 -35.42
N PHE A 329 17.38 2.93 -34.10
CA PHE A 329 18.08 4.03 -33.43
C PHE A 329 19.02 3.59 -32.30
N SER A 330 19.26 2.27 -32.09
CA SER A 330 20.13 1.77 -31.01
C SER A 330 21.53 2.40 -31.03
N ARG A 331 22.10 2.61 -32.22
CA ARG A 331 23.40 3.29 -32.39
C ARG A 331 23.39 4.72 -31.82
N TYR A 332 22.30 5.47 -32.03
CA TYR A 332 22.18 6.84 -31.52
C TYR A 332 21.89 6.88 -30.02
N VAL A 333 21.20 5.85 -29.52
CA VAL A 333 20.98 5.65 -28.08
C VAL A 333 22.30 5.50 -27.33
N GLY A 334 23.30 4.83 -27.92
CA GLY A 334 24.66 4.72 -27.37
C GLY A 334 25.41 6.05 -27.25
N LEU A 335 25.01 7.09 -28.00
CA LEU A 335 25.62 8.42 -27.95
C LEU A 335 25.05 9.32 -26.84
N ILE A 336 24.05 8.85 -26.10
CA ILE A 336 23.47 9.62 -24.98
C ILE A 336 24.51 9.78 -23.89
N ALA A 337 24.70 10.99 -23.40
CA ALA A 337 25.63 11.30 -22.34
C ALA A 337 25.06 10.83 -20.97
N MET A 338 25.89 10.18 -20.15
CA MET A 338 25.52 9.73 -18.81
C MET A 338 25.04 10.86 -17.91
N PRO A 339 25.71 12.03 -17.84
CA PRO A 339 25.22 13.16 -17.05
C PRO A 339 23.88 13.73 -17.55
N ALA A 340 23.55 13.57 -18.83
CA ALA A 340 22.25 13.99 -19.34
C ALA A 340 21.14 13.07 -18.84
N LEU A 341 21.35 11.76 -18.77
CA LEU A 341 20.42 10.80 -18.14
C LEU A 341 20.33 11.04 -16.63
N ALA A 342 21.45 11.33 -15.97
CA ALA A 342 21.46 11.68 -14.55
C ALA A 342 20.62 12.95 -14.28
N GLY A 343 20.79 14.00 -15.09
CA GLY A 343 19.99 15.21 -15.01
C GLY A 343 18.50 14.95 -15.20
N LEU A 344 18.12 14.12 -16.17
CA LEU A 344 16.74 13.69 -16.39
C LEU A 344 16.18 12.96 -15.15
N LEU A 345 16.92 11.99 -14.59
CA LEU A 345 16.48 11.24 -13.40
C LEU A 345 16.39 12.13 -12.15
N ILE A 346 17.26 13.12 -12.00
CA ILE A 346 17.14 14.14 -10.93
C ILE A 346 15.81 14.89 -11.06
N VAL A 347 15.44 15.36 -12.26
CA VAL A 347 14.14 16.00 -12.50
C VAL A 347 12.98 15.06 -12.19
N VAL A 348 13.06 13.80 -12.61
CA VAL A 348 12.05 12.77 -12.29
C VAL A 348 11.94 12.55 -10.77
N GLY A 349 13.06 12.50 -10.07
CA GLY A 349 13.09 12.40 -8.61
C GLY A 349 12.37 13.57 -7.94
N PHE A 350 12.69 14.81 -8.33
CA PHE A 350 12.00 16.00 -7.79
C PHE A 350 10.49 15.98 -8.06
N ARG A 351 10.04 15.53 -9.23
CA ARG A 351 8.61 15.41 -9.57
C ARG A 351 7.90 14.29 -8.83
N THR A 352 8.64 13.29 -8.39
CA THR A 352 8.11 12.18 -7.60
C THR A 352 7.80 12.60 -6.16
N LEU A 353 8.44 13.64 -5.64
CA LEU A 353 8.14 14.20 -4.33
C LEU A 353 6.67 14.64 -4.24
N LYS A 354 6.03 14.32 -3.12
CA LYS A 354 4.62 14.65 -2.83
C LYS A 354 4.50 15.53 -1.58
N PRO A 355 4.97 16.79 -1.61
CA PRO A 355 4.98 17.66 -0.43
C PRO A 355 3.58 17.92 0.14
N THR A 356 2.57 18.01 -0.72
CA THR A 356 1.17 18.18 -0.29
C THR A 356 0.64 16.97 0.49
N GLN A 357 1.02 15.75 0.10
CA GLN A 357 0.65 14.53 0.83
C GLN A 357 1.42 14.44 2.15
N VAL A 358 2.70 14.78 2.17
CA VAL A 358 3.50 14.88 3.41
C VAL A 358 2.84 15.85 4.38
N ALA A 359 2.49 17.06 3.93
CA ALA A 359 1.81 18.07 4.75
C ALA A 359 0.44 17.59 5.26
N MET A 360 -0.32 16.85 4.44
CA MET A 360 -1.59 16.27 4.85
C MET A 360 -1.40 15.23 5.95
N VAL A 361 -0.45 14.28 5.79
CA VAL A 361 -0.15 13.26 6.80
C VAL A 361 0.31 13.91 8.11
N TRP A 362 1.16 14.95 8.01
CA TRP A 362 1.64 15.70 9.19
C TRP A 362 0.50 16.32 9.99
N LYS A 363 -0.53 16.84 9.32
CA LYS A 363 -1.72 17.42 9.98
C LYS A 363 -2.70 16.37 10.53
N THR A 364 -2.52 15.08 10.21
CA THR A 364 -3.46 14.02 10.64
C THR A 364 -3.20 13.53 12.07
N GLY A 365 -1.97 13.68 12.58
CA GLY A 365 -1.60 13.38 13.96
C GLY A 365 -0.37 12.50 14.10
N LEU A 366 0.19 12.51 15.30
CA LEU A 366 1.51 11.97 15.65
C LEU A 366 1.75 10.51 15.21
N THR A 367 0.72 9.66 15.28
CA THR A 367 0.85 8.24 14.87
C THR A 367 1.14 8.12 13.37
N GLN A 368 0.44 8.88 12.54
CA GLN A 368 0.62 8.89 11.10
C GLN A 368 1.96 9.51 10.72
N GLU A 369 2.36 10.56 11.41
CA GLU A 369 3.69 11.18 11.27
C GLU A 369 4.81 10.18 11.57
N ALA A 370 4.71 9.46 12.71
CA ALA A 370 5.70 8.47 13.12
C ALA A 370 5.80 7.32 12.10
N VAL A 371 4.68 6.80 11.61
CA VAL A 371 4.66 5.75 10.57
C VAL A 371 5.30 6.25 9.29
N MET A 372 4.93 7.45 8.82
CA MET A 372 5.50 8.05 7.62
C MET A 372 7.01 8.28 7.77
N GLY A 373 7.43 8.92 8.87
CA GLY A 373 8.83 9.22 9.15
C GLY A 373 9.69 7.98 9.28
N LEU A 374 9.21 6.96 10.02
CA LEU A 374 9.96 5.72 10.19
C LEU A 374 10.05 4.94 8.86
N THR A 375 8.96 4.89 8.07
CA THR A 375 9.00 4.26 6.74
C THR A 375 10.00 4.99 5.83
N PHE A 376 9.99 6.32 5.84
CA PHE A 376 10.91 7.15 5.08
C PHE A 376 12.37 6.87 5.45
N VAL A 377 12.70 6.91 6.75
CA VAL A 377 14.06 6.66 7.25
C VAL A 377 14.49 5.22 6.97
N ALA A 378 13.61 4.24 7.20
CA ALA A 378 13.90 2.84 6.89
C ALA A 378 14.26 2.66 5.41
N CYS A 379 13.53 3.28 4.48
CA CYS A 379 13.84 3.21 3.05
C CYS A 379 15.21 3.82 2.68
N LEU A 380 15.70 4.79 3.45
CA LEU A 380 17.01 5.39 3.22
C LEU A 380 18.19 4.53 3.77
N LEU A 381 17.94 3.78 4.84
CA LEU A 381 18.99 3.08 5.59
C LEU A 381 19.09 1.58 5.26
N VAL A 382 17.98 0.93 4.93
CA VAL A 382 17.94 -0.51 4.63
C VAL A 382 17.44 -0.75 3.19
N PRO A 383 17.71 -1.93 2.60
CA PRO A 383 17.17 -2.27 1.29
C PRO A 383 15.64 -2.12 1.24
N LEU A 384 15.14 -1.55 0.16
CA LEU A 384 13.73 -1.16 0.00
C LEU A 384 12.75 -2.31 0.27
N GLN A 385 13.13 -3.54 -0.07
CA GLN A 385 12.32 -4.73 0.17
C GLN A 385 11.97 -4.93 1.65
N TYR A 386 12.92 -4.68 2.55
CA TYR A 386 12.70 -4.80 4.00
C TYR A 386 11.99 -3.57 4.57
N ALA A 387 12.33 -2.37 4.06
CA ALA A 387 11.75 -1.12 4.53
C ALA A 387 10.23 -1.06 4.34
N VAL A 388 9.74 -1.50 3.19
CA VAL A 388 8.30 -1.52 2.89
C VAL A 388 7.56 -2.50 3.81
N LEU A 389 8.08 -3.72 3.97
CA LEU A 389 7.49 -4.72 4.86
C LEU A 389 7.47 -4.24 6.32
N LEU A 390 8.55 -3.59 6.76
CA LEU A 390 8.65 -2.99 8.10
C LEU A 390 7.61 -1.88 8.30
N GLY A 391 7.44 -1.00 7.30
CA GLY A 391 6.46 0.07 7.35
C GLY A 391 5.02 -0.44 7.48
N VAL A 392 4.67 -1.47 6.70
CA VAL A 392 3.34 -2.10 6.77
C VAL A 392 3.14 -2.82 8.11
N ALA A 393 4.13 -3.61 8.56
CA ALA A 393 4.05 -4.31 9.85
C ALA A 393 3.88 -3.33 11.02
N LEU A 394 4.65 -2.25 11.03
CA LEU A 394 4.52 -1.19 12.04
C LEU A 394 3.14 -0.52 11.98
N ALA A 395 2.65 -0.21 10.80
CA ALA A 395 1.33 0.42 10.65
C ALA A 395 0.21 -0.47 11.19
N VAL A 396 0.25 -1.77 10.90
CA VAL A 396 -0.71 -2.75 11.44
C VAL A 396 -0.59 -2.84 12.97
N LEU A 397 0.62 -2.91 13.50
CA LEU A 397 0.85 -2.96 14.94
C LEU A 397 0.30 -1.72 15.65
N LEU A 398 0.63 -0.54 15.16
CA LEU A 398 0.13 0.73 15.74
C LEU A 398 -1.39 0.88 15.59
N TYR A 399 -1.97 0.36 14.50
CA TYR A 399 -3.40 0.31 14.34
C TYR A 399 -4.06 -0.57 15.41
N VAL A 400 -3.54 -1.78 15.64
CA VAL A 400 -4.04 -2.70 16.67
C VAL A 400 -3.94 -2.07 18.06
N ILE A 401 -2.78 -1.49 18.42
CA ILE A 401 -2.57 -0.80 19.71
C ILE A 401 -3.57 0.35 19.88
N ARG A 402 -3.74 1.18 18.85
CA ARG A 402 -4.65 2.32 18.91
C ARG A 402 -6.11 1.89 19.02
N GLN A 403 -6.49 0.84 18.31
CA GLN A 403 -7.86 0.32 18.33
C GLN A 403 -8.19 -0.34 19.68
N SER A 404 -7.22 -1.05 20.26
CA SER A 404 -7.32 -1.66 21.58
C SER A 404 -7.60 -0.62 22.68
N ASN A 405 -6.91 0.53 22.63
CA ASN A 405 -7.00 1.58 23.66
C ASN A 405 -8.25 2.49 23.53
N ARG A 406 -9.11 2.24 22.55
CA ARG A 406 -10.32 3.08 22.33
C ARG A 406 -11.57 2.56 23.00
N ILE A 407 -11.50 1.37 23.64
CA ILE A 407 -12.68 0.85 24.32
C ILE A 407 -13.06 1.73 25.50
N THR A 408 -14.32 2.10 25.59
CA THR A 408 -14.88 2.88 26.71
C THR A 408 -16.21 2.27 27.09
N VAL A 409 -16.37 1.92 28.36
CA VAL A 409 -17.66 1.47 28.92
C VAL A 409 -18.38 2.67 29.47
N LYS A 410 -19.65 2.87 29.10
CA LYS A 410 -20.55 3.89 29.63
C LYS A 410 -21.67 3.24 30.39
N ALA A 411 -22.13 3.88 31.46
CA ALA A 411 -23.40 3.53 32.10
C ALA A 411 -24.52 4.35 31.47
N TRP A 412 -25.62 3.70 31.16
CA TRP A 412 -26.83 4.38 30.73
C TRP A 412 -27.85 4.47 31.87
N ASP A 413 -28.29 5.69 32.20
CA ASP A 413 -29.47 5.91 33.03
C ASP A 413 -30.69 5.91 32.11
N VAL A 414 -31.51 4.86 32.23
CA VAL A 414 -32.68 4.62 31.38
C VAL A 414 -33.92 4.79 32.25
N GLN A 415 -34.69 5.85 31.99
CA GLN A 415 -35.92 6.15 32.70
C GLN A 415 -37.14 6.08 31.75
N PRO A 416 -38.29 5.58 32.20
CA PRO A 416 -39.51 5.56 31.37
C PRO A 416 -39.86 6.96 30.84
N GLY A 417 -40.09 7.07 29.52
CA GLY A 417 -40.52 8.32 28.89
C GLY A 417 -39.42 9.36 28.69
N ARG A 418 -38.16 9.04 28.98
CA ARG A 418 -36.98 9.90 28.71
C ARG A 418 -35.95 9.20 27.86
N PHE A 419 -35.18 9.97 27.10
CA PHE A 419 -34.01 9.40 26.40
C PHE A 419 -32.94 8.96 27.40
N PRO A 420 -32.25 7.86 27.15
CA PRO A 420 -31.12 7.41 27.99
C PRO A 420 -30.06 8.49 28.12
N VAL A 421 -29.53 8.66 29.33
CA VAL A 421 -28.42 9.59 29.60
C VAL A 421 -27.14 8.80 29.87
N GLU A 422 -26.08 9.15 29.19
CA GLU A 422 -24.78 8.52 29.40
C GLU A 422 -24.03 9.08 30.59
N GLY A 423 -23.48 8.18 31.41
CA GLY A 423 -22.66 8.49 32.56
C GLY A 423 -21.43 7.59 32.67
N LYS A 424 -20.63 7.82 33.69
CA LYS A 424 -19.54 6.91 34.05
C LYS A 424 -20.10 5.68 34.75
N PRO A 425 -19.54 4.47 34.50
CA PRO A 425 -19.87 3.29 35.27
C PRO A 425 -19.64 3.54 36.76
N PRO A 426 -20.49 3.00 37.64
CA PRO A 426 -20.24 3.05 39.08
C PRO A 426 -18.98 2.24 39.41
N LEU A 427 -18.23 2.60 40.46
CA LEU A 427 -17.03 1.90 40.89
C LEU A 427 -17.32 0.45 41.32
N ALA A 428 -18.48 0.23 41.93
CA ALA A 428 -18.99 -1.08 42.35
C ALA A 428 -20.45 -1.25 41.92
N VAL A 429 -20.84 -2.50 41.70
CA VAL A 429 -22.23 -2.84 41.34
C VAL A 429 -23.14 -2.56 42.55
N PRO A 430 -24.12 -1.62 42.43
CA PRO A 430 -25.01 -1.27 43.55
C PRO A 430 -26.02 -2.40 43.79
N SER A 431 -26.26 -2.72 45.07
CA SER A 431 -27.22 -3.75 45.49
C SER A 431 -28.66 -3.40 45.11
N ALA A 432 -29.43 -4.42 44.73
CA ALA A 432 -30.86 -4.32 44.39
C ALA A 432 -31.18 -3.23 43.35
N LYS A 433 -30.23 -2.98 42.42
CA LYS A 433 -30.38 -2.00 41.33
C LYS A 433 -29.98 -2.61 39.99
N ILE A 434 -30.49 -2.01 38.93
CA ILE A 434 -30.14 -2.31 37.56
C ILE A 434 -28.99 -1.36 37.16
N THR A 435 -27.93 -1.90 36.58
CA THR A 435 -26.83 -1.13 35.98
C THR A 435 -26.75 -1.48 34.52
N VAL A 436 -27.01 -0.54 33.62
CA VAL A 436 -26.90 -0.73 32.17
C VAL A 436 -25.54 -0.25 31.72
N LEU A 437 -24.78 -1.12 31.08
CA LEU A 437 -23.43 -0.85 30.58
C LEU A 437 -23.39 -1.02 29.07
N ILE A 438 -22.90 0.00 28.38
CA ILE A 438 -22.72 -0.02 26.92
C ILE A 438 -21.25 0.18 26.63
N PRO A 439 -20.55 -0.83 26.09
CA PRO A 439 -19.19 -0.68 25.59
C PRO A 439 -19.20 0.01 24.22
N TYR A 440 -18.31 0.95 24.02
CA TYR A 440 -18.02 1.61 22.77
C TYR A 440 -16.61 1.24 22.32
N GLY A 441 -16.45 0.85 21.07
CA GLY A 441 -15.19 0.41 20.49
C GLY A 441 -15.21 -1.10 20.22
N SER A 442 -14.20 -1.60 19.50
CA SER A 442 -14.17 -3.00 19.07
C SER A 442 -13.87 -3.97 20.22
N LEU A 443 -14.68 -5.03 20.33
CA LEU A 443 -14.58 -6.05 21.37
C LEU A 443 -13.74 -7.24 20.89
N PHE A 444 -12.42 -7.09 20.91
CA PHE A 444 -11.47 -8.13 20.49
C PHE A 444 -10.43 -8.44 21.57
N TYR A 445 -9.53 -9.41 21.31
CA TYR A 445 -8.60 -9.91 22.33
C TYR A 445 -7.76 -8.83 23.01
N ALA A 446 -7.30 -7.81 22.25
CA ALA A 446 -6.41 -6.78 22.78
C ALA A 446 -7.14 -5.70 23.60
N SER A 447 -8.46 -5.51 23.41
CA SER A 447 -9.28 -4.59 24.20
C SER A 447 -9.89 -5.22 25.46
N ALA A 448 -9.91 -6.55 25.55
CA ALA A 448 -10.54 -7.29 26.64
C ALA A 448 -9.99 -6.96 28.06
N PRO A 449 -8.67 -6.76 28.27
CA PRO A 449 -8.14 -6.33 29.58
C PRO A 449 -8.68 -4.95 30.01
N LEU A 450 -8.65 -3.96 29.09
CA LEU A 450 -9.15 -2.62 29.36
C LEU A 450 -10.66 -2.59 29.58
N PHE A 451 -11.42 -3.43 28.87
CA PHE A 451 -12.84 -3.64 29.12
C PHE A 451 -13.08 -4.16 30.53
N LYS A 452 -12.33 -5.18 30.97
CA LYS A 452 -12.43 -5.76 32.32
C LYS A 452 -12.20 -4.72 33.42
N GLU A 453 -11.19 -3.84 33.25
CA GLU A 453 -10.86 -2.78 34.21
C GLU A 453 -11.96 -1.72 34.35
N GLN A 454 -12.79 -1.53 33.30
CA GLN A 454 -13.87 -0.55 33.29
C GLN A 454 -15.21 -1.12 33.79
N LEU A 455 -15.31 -2.42 34.00
CA LEU A 455 -16.50 -3.02 34.59
C LEU A 455 -16.59 -2.69 36.07
N PRO A 456 -17.80 -2.37 36.61
CA PRO A 456 -18.01 -2.16 38.03
C PRO A 456 -17.55 -3.37 38.85
N ALA A 457 -16.83 -3.13 39.93
CA ALA A 457 -16.38 -4.20 40.82
C ALA A 457 -17.57 -4.91 41.49
N VAL A 458 -17.52 -6.22 41.56
CA VAL A 458 -18.48 -7.02 42.31
C VAL A 458 -18.01 -7.10 43.77
N SER A 459 -18.53 -6.23 44.63
CA SER A 459 -18.12 -6.11 46.04
C SER A 459 -18.82 -7.15 46.92
N PRO A 460 -18.35 -7.36 48.17
CA PRO A 460 -19.07 -8.19 49.16
C PRO A 460 -20.50 -7.76 49.43
N ASP A 461 -20.76 -6.45 49.30
CA ASP A 461 -22.11 -5.85 49.55
C ASP A 461 -23.03 -5.97 48.34
N THR A 462 -22.54 -6.39 47.18
CA THR A 462 -23.36 -6.57 45.98
C THR A 462 -24.30 -7.76 46.16
N ARG A 463 -25.60 -7.53 46.25
CA ARG A 463 -26.65 -8.57 46.33
C ARG A 463 -27.86 -8.18 45.51
N HIS A 464 -28.50 -9.16 44.89
CA HIS A 464 -29.74 -9.03 44.11
C HIS A 464 -29.66 -7.92 43.04
N ALA A 465 -28.48 -7.64 42.52
CA ALA A 465 -28.24 -6.67 41.49
C ALA A 465 -28.33 -7.28 40.09
N VAL A 466 -28.69 -6.49 39.10
CA VAL A 466 -28.68 -6.91 37.69
C VAL A 466 -27.79 -5.96 36.91
N VAL A 467 -26.79 -6.53 36.23
CA VAL A 467 -25.99 -5.79 35.24
C VAL A 467 -26.47 -6.16 33.85
N ILE A 468 -26.88 -5.18 33.06
CA ILE A 468 -27.26 -5.37 31.66
C ILE A 468 -26.12 -4.85 30.79
N LEU A 469 -25.51 -5.73 29.99
CA LEU A 469 -24.42 -5.42 29.08
C LEU A 469 -24.92 -5.40 27.64
N GLY A 470 -24.82 -4.25 26.96
CA GLY A 470 -25.19 -4.09 25.57
C GLY A 470 -24.08 -4.57 24.63
N LEU A 471 -24.41 -5.45 23.69
CA LEU A 471 -23.50 -5.99 22.67
C LEU A 471 -24.10 -5.83 21.27
N ARG A 472 -24.82 -4.73 21.05
CA ARG A 472 -25.37 -4.41 19.73
C ARG A 472 -24.22 -4.09 18.77
N ASP A 473 -24.39 -4.48 17.51
CA ASP A 473 -23.43 -4.29 16.41
C ASP A 473 -22.17 -5.21 16.44
N GLU A 474 -22.12 -6.15 17.37
CA GLU A 474 -21.09 -7.18 17.37
C GLU A 474 -21.62 -8.46 16.71
N ASP A 475 -21.03 -8.84 15.56
CA ASP A 475 -21.38 -10.07 14.84
C ASP A 475 -20.59 -11.28 15.35
N ASP A 476 -19.43 -11.04 15.93
CA ASP A 476 -18.50 -12.02 16.48
C ASP A 476 -17.74 -11.43 17.69
N VAL A 477 -17.57 -12.22 18.72
CA VAL A 477 -16.87 -11.80 19.95
C VAL A 477 -15.68 -12.71 20.19
N GLY A 478 -14.49 -12.12 20.33
CA GLY A 478 -13.27 -12.88 20.52
C GLY A 478 -13.27 -13.72 21.81
N SER A 479 -12.60 -14.87 21.80
CA SER A 479 -12.54 -15.82 22.92
C SER A 479 -12.08 -15.19 24.24
N THR A 480 -11.12 -14.27 24.19
CA THR A 480 -10.62 -13.52 25.36
C THR A 480 -11.70 -12.64 25.99
N PHE A 481 -12.49 -11.96 25.15
CA PHE A 481 -13.62 -11.17 25.63
C PHE A 481 -14.69 -12.05 26.27
N LEU A 482 -15.03 -13.18 25.63
CA LEU A 482 -15.96 -14.17 26.17
C LEU A 482 -15.53 -14.69 27.55
N GLN A 483 -14.23 -14.91 27.78
CA GLN A 483 -13.70 -15.29 29.09
C GLN A 483 -13.92 -14.19 30.16
N VAL A 484 -13.75 -12.92 29.80
CA VAL A 484 -14.02 -11.78 30.72
C VAL A 484 -15.50 -11.74 31.09
N VAL A 485 -16.39 -11.87 30.09
CA VAL A 485 -17.85 -11.88 30.31
C VAL A 485 -18.27 -13.07 31.19
N ALA A 486 -17.78 -14.27 30.93
CA ALA A 486 -18.05 -15.46 31.74
C ALA A 486 -17.53 -15.32 33.17
N GLY A 487 -16.30 -14.80 33.35
CA GLY A 487 -15.75 -14.52 34.67
C GLY A 487 -16.57 -13.51 35.47
N TYR A 488 -17.05 -12.45 34.80
CA TYR A 488 -17.89 -11.44 35.41
C TYR A 488 -19.28 -11.99 35.78
N ALA A 489 -19.89 -12.80 34.92
CA ALA A 489 -21.14 -13.50 35.20
C ALA A 489 -21.04 -14.42 36.43
N LYS A 490 -19.94 -15.20 36.52
CA LYS A 490 -19.66 -16.04 37.70
C LYS A 490 -19.49 -15.22 38.98
N ALA A 491 -18.81 -14.09 38.92
CA ALA A 491 -18.63 -13.20 40.06
C ALA A 491 -19.97 -12.64 40.57
N LEU A 492 -20.84 -12.17 39.66
CA LEU A 492 -22.19 -11.70 39.98
C LEU A 492 -23.06 -12.83 40.58
N ARG A 493 -23.04 -14.02 39.96
CA ARG A 493 -23.82 -15.17 40.44
C ARG A 493 -23.44 -15.62 41.85
N ARG A 494 -22.15 -15.57 42.22
CA ARG A 494 -21.68 -15.83 43.60
C ARG A 494 -22.23 -14.85 44.61
N ARG A 495 -22.74 -13.69 44.17
CA ARG A 495 -23.36 -12.63 44.98
C ARG A 495 -24.86 -12.56 44.76
N GLU A 496 -25.50 -13.64 44.34
CA GLU A 496 -26.93 -13.69 44.08
C GLU A 496 -27.40 -12.58 43.13
N SER A 497 -26.56 -12.20 42.20
CA SER A 497 -26.79 -11.13 41.22
C SER A 497 -26.69 -11.73 39.80
N ARG A 498 -27.22 -11.01 38.81
CA ARG A 498 -27.28 -11.51 37.42
C ARG A 498 -26.57 -10.60 36.40
N LEU A 499 -26.02 -11.24 35.38
CA LEU A 499 -25.63 -10.57 34.15
C LEU A 499 -26.66 -10.87 33.07
N MET A 500 -27.17 -9.84 32.41
CA MET A 500 -28.03 -9.94 31.24
C MET A 500 -27.29 -9.35 30.03
N LEU A 501 -27.35 -10.03 28.87
CA LEU A 501 -26.77 -9.54 27.63
C LEU A 501 -27.88 -9.11 26.68
N VAL A 502 -27.75 -7.92 26.09
CA VAL A 502 -28.79 -7.34 25.22
C VAL A 502 -28.23 -6.95 23.85
N GLY A 503 -29.09 -7.04 22.83
CA GLY A 503 -28.71 -6.68 21.47
C GLY A 503 -27.85 -7.72 20.76
N LEU A 504 -27.94 -8.98 21.18
CA LEU A 504 -27.11 -10.06 20.66
C LEU A 504 -27.45 -10.41 19.21
N ALA A 505 -26.48 -10.39 18.32
CA ALA A 505 -26.61 -10.95 16.99
C ALA A 505 -26.74 -12.49 17.06
N PRO A 506 -27.43 -13.14 16.11
CA PRO A 506 -27.57 -14.60 16.09
C PRO A 506 -26.21 -15.34 16.09
N GLY A 507 -25.15 -14.74 15.52
CA GLY A 507 -23.79 -15.24 15.55
C GLY A 507 -23.24 -15.37 16.96
N VAL A 508 -23.37 -14.30 17.74
CA VAL A 508 -22.89 -14.22 19.14
C VAL A 508 -23.65 -15.21 20.04
N ILE A 509 -24.97 -15.35 19.85
CA ILE A 509 -25.76 -16.34 20.61
C ILE A 509 -25.22 -17.75 20.36
N ARG A 510 -25.00 -18.11 19.09
CA ARG A 510 -24.41 -19.42 18.74
C ARG A 510 -23.01 -19.63 19.32
N GLN A 511 -22.19 -18.56 19.39
CA GLN A 511 -20.88 -18.61 20.05
C GLN A 511 -20.99 -18.90 21.55
N LEU A 512 -21.87 -18.19 22.26
CA LEU A 512 -22.12 -18.41 23.68
C LEU A 512 -22.61 -19.84 23.96
N GLU A 513 -23.48 -20.40 23.10
CA GLU A 513 -23.96 -21.77 23.20
C GLU A 513 -22.82 -22.79 22.96
N ARG A 514 -22.02 -22.62 21.90
CA ARG A 514 -20.90 -23.53 21.58
C ARG A 514 -19.78 -23.53 22.61
N THR A 515 -19.54 -22.39 23.23
CA THR A 515 -18.51 -22.25 24.29
C THR A 515 -18.99 -22.65 25.68
N GLY A 516 -20.28 -22.96 25.84
CA GLY A 516 -20.89 -23.34 27.13
C GLY A 516 -21.09 -22.15 28.09
N ILE A 517 -20.77 -20.93 27.69
CA ILE A 517 -20.88 -19.72 28.55
C ILE A 517 -22.34 -19.42 28.88
N VAL A 518 -23.27 -19.88 28.08
CA VAL A 518 -24.72 -19.80 28.37
C VAL A 518 -25.05 -20.41 29.73
N GLN A 519 -24.35 -21.44 30.19
CA GLN A 519 -24.55 -22.06 31.51
C GLN A 519 -24.18 -21.13 32.68
N ASP A 520 -23.21 -20.23 32.45
CA ASP A 520 -22.77 -19.25 33.45
C ASP A 520 -23.72 -18.04 33.54
N ILE A 521 -24.35 -17.67 32.41
CA ILE A 521 -25.22 -16.49 32.30
C ILE A 521 -26.69 -16.86 32.52
N GLY A 522 -27.14 -17.98 31.99
CA GLY A 522 -28.52 -18.39 31.86
C GLY A 522 -29.14 -17.97 30.53
N ARG A 523 -29.83 -18.89 29.85
CA ARG A 523 -30.41 -18.61 28.52
C ARG A 523 -31.49 -17.52 28.60
N GLU A 524 -32.19 -17.44 29.70
CA GLU A 524 -33.23 -16.44 30.01
C GLU A 524 -32.68 -15.01 30.13
N ASN A 525 -31.38 -14.86 30.31
CA ASN A 525 -30.66 -13.59 30.42
C ASN A 525 -30.05 -13.11 29.09
N LEU A 526 -30.33 -13.80 27.97
CA LEU A 526 -29.85 -13.47 26.63
C LEU A 526 -30.98 -12.84 25.80
N PHE A 527 -30.82 -11.59 25.41
CA PHE A 527 -31.80 -10.85 24.64
C PHE A 527 -31.24 -10.53 23.26
N GLY A 528 -31.75 -11.20 22.23
CA GLY A 528 -31.37 -11.01 20.85
C GLY A 528 -31.69 -9.61 20.33
N ALA A 529 -30.90 -9.16 19.32
CA ALA A 529 -31.18 -7.92 18.62
C ALA A 529 -32.51 -7.99 17.87
N THR A 530 -33.25 -6.87 17.88
CA THR A 530 -34.51 -6.68 17.17
C THR A 530 -34.38 -5.52 16.18
N GLU A 531 -35.26 -5.44 15.19
CA GLU A 531 -35.28 -4.32 14.23
C GLU A 531 -35.51 -2.97 14.94
N GLU A 532 -36.34 -2.97 16.01
CA GLU A 532 -36.56 -1.78 16.82
C GLU A 532 -35.42 -1.53 17.79
N ILE A 533 -34.76 -0.37 17.63
CA ILE A 533 -33.66 0.05 18.51
C ILE A 533 -34.17 0.23 19.94
N GLY A 534 -33.52 -0.44 20.90
CA GLY A 534 -33.86 -0.36 22.33
C GLY A 534 -34.86 -1.40 22.80
N GLN A 535 -35.63 -2.08 21.95
CA GLN A 535 -36.63 -3.07 22.37
C GLN A 535 -36.03 -4.21 23.21
N ALA A 536 -34.86 -4.76 22.78
CA ALA A 536 -34.16 -5.80 23.55
C ALA A 536 -33.73 -5.28 24.95
N LEU A 537 -33.29 -4.04 25.05
CA LEU A 537 -32.93 -3.40 26.32
C LEU A 537 -34.15 -3.25 27.22
N MET A 538 -35.30 -2.76 26.70
CA MET A 538 -36.53 -2.60 27.48
C MET A 538 -37.06 -3.93 28.01
N ARG A 539 -37.00 -5.00 27.19
CA ARG A 539 -37.35 -6.36 27.64
C ARG A 539 -36.45 -6.85 28.77
N ALA A 540 -35.15 -6.60 28.67
CA ALA A 540 -34.19 -6.98 29.70
C ALA A 540 -34.41 -6.15 30.99
N MET A 541 -34.71 -4.87 30.88
CA MET A 541 -35.02 -4.02 32.03
C MET A 541 -36.28 -4.49 32.77
N SER A 542 -37.38 -4.76 32.05
CA SER A 542 -38.60 -5.31 32.64
C SER A 542 -38.36 -6.65 33.31
N ALA A 543 -37.59 -7.55 32.70
CA ALA A 543 -37.20 -8.83 33.29
C ALA A 543 -36.33 -8.64 34.56
N ALA A 544 -35.42 -7.68 34.54
CA ALA A 544 -34.57 -7.33 35.69
C ALA A 544 -35.37 -6.75 36.85
N GLU A 545 -36.31 -5.85 36.58
CA GLU A 545 -37.22 -5.26 37.59
C GLU A 545 -38.06 -6.34 38.27
N SER A 546 -38.70 -7.21 37.50
CA SER A 546 -39.49 -8.32 38.01
C SER A 546 -38.63 -9.26 38.88
N TRP A 547 -37.42 -9.59 38.43
CA TRP A 547 -36.54 -10.47 39.18
C TRP A 547 -36.04 -9.85 40.50
N ILE A 548 -35.75 -8.55 40.54
CA ILE A 548 -35.38 -7.84 41.78
C ILE A 548 -36.55 -7.76 42.76
N ALA A 549 -37.78 -7.49 42.27
CA ALA A 549 -38.98 -7.45 43.07
C ALA A 549 -39.28 -8.78 43.78
N GLU A 550 -39.24 -9.90 43.02
CA GLU A 550 -39.42 -11.24 43.59
C GLU A 550 -38.44 -11.57 44.71
N ARG A 551 -37.18 -11.14 44.60
CA ARG A 551 -36.14 -11.35 45.62
C ARG A 551 -36.33 -10.47 46.85
N ARG A 552 -36.83 -9.27 46.67
CA ARG A 552 -37.16 -8.35 47.75
C ARG A 552 -38.33 -8.91 48.58
N ASP A 553 -39.38 -9.44 47.92
CA ASP A 553 -40.53 -10.00 48.58
C ASP A 553 -40.21 -11.33 49.29
N ALA A 554 -39.35 -12.17 48.73
CA ALA A 554 -38.86 -13.37 49.38
C ALA A 554 -38.05 -13.07 50.63
N GLY A 555 -37.21 -11.99 50.61
CA GLY A 555 -36.45 -11.55 51.79
C GLY A 555 -37.35 -11.01 52.92
N LEU A 556 -38.45 -10.35 52.58
CA LEU A 556 -39.42 -9.86 53.53
C LEU A 556 -40.21 -11.01 54.22
N LYS A 557 -40.54 -12.07 53.46
CA LYS A 557 -41.19 -13.26 54.02
C LYS A 557 -40.32 -14.02 55.01
N VAL A 558 -39.04 -14.20 54.71
CA VAL A 558 -38.06 -14.86 55.59
C VAL A 558 -37.84 -14.04 56.88
N GLY A 559 -37.90 -12.70 56.80
CA GLY A 559 -37.80 -11.80 57.95
C GLY A 559 -39.02 -11.78 58.83
N SER A 560 -40.25 -12.01 58.27
CA SER A 560 -41.49 -12.11 59.03
C SER A 560 -41.63 -13.41 59.79
N ASP A 561 -41.16 -14.51 59.22
CA ASP A 561 -41.20 -15.83 59.87
C ASP A 561 -40.12 -15.97 60.99
N ALA A 562 -39.06 -15.18 60.95
CA ALA A 562 -38.04 -15.11 62.01
C ALA A 562 -38.43 -14.23 63.23
N VAL A 563 -39.49 -13.45 63.09
CA VAL A 563 -40.01 -12.58 64.20
C VAL A 563 -41.23 -13.23 64.90
N THR A 564 -41.81 -14.28 64.31
CA THR A 564 -42.99 -14.97 64.83
C THR A 564 -42.72 -16.38 65.36
N GLY A 565 -41.41 -16.77 65.48
CA GLY A 565 -41.00 -18.06 66.03
C GLY A 565 -40.28 -17.92 67.42
#